data_528953b5f823bbb1a9c4a1762384067c
#
_entry.id   528953b5f823bbb1a9c4a1762384067c
#
_cell.length_a   1.000
_cell.length_b   1.000
_cell.length_c   1.000
_cell.angle_alpha   90.00
_cell.angle_beta   90.00
_cell.angle_gamma   90.00
#
_symmetry.space_group_name_H-M   'P 1'
#
loop_
_entity.id
_entity.type
_entity.pdbx_description
1 polymer ?
#
loop_
_entity_poly.entity_id
_entity_poly.type
_entity_poly.pdbx_seq_one_letter_code
_entity_poly.pdbx_strand_id
1 'polypeptide(L)'
;MTVAGRRLRVADWKGPDWHDEPNAPPALVLFTGLGMNLEMIEPVVRALPERRVISFDAPGIGKSPDAFLPYTIPGLALATGLLLDRLSVDTIDLAGFSWGGALAQQFAFQNRPRVRKLVLAATSAGAAMLPGNPTILSELIDPFQFMSARPLKKTLAMIYGGGAHDPISLNAATPPTPWGWACQLGAYAAWTSLPFLPLLNVPTLVMTDEDDQIVTPANAEMLHTLLPDSRLVRSNGGGHLFMLTRRREFAAALREFLDQR
;
A
#
# COMPACT_ATOMS: atom_id res chain seq x y z
N MET A 1 -2.06 -19.06 -1.54
CA MET A 1 -2.51 -19.67 -0.24
C MET A 1 -4.01 -19.47 -0.09
N THR A 2 -4.72 -20.34 0.62
CA THR A 2 -6.15 -20.14 0.91
C THR A 2 -6.30 -19.69 2.36
N VAL A 3 -6.87 -18.53 2.59
CA VAL A 3 -7.00 -17.90 3.92
C VAL A 3 -8.42 -17.33 4.05
N ALA A 4 -9.11 -17.64 5.15
CA ALA A 4 -10.51 -17.23 5.39
C ALA A 4 -11.43 -17.50 4.18
N GLY A 5 -11.30 -18.66 3.53
CA GLY A 5 -12.08 -19.04 2.35
C GLY A 5 -11.67 -18.31 1.04
N ARG A 6 -10.67 -17.44 1.07
CA ARG A 6 -10.15 -16.73 -0.11
C ARG A 6 -8.82 -17.32 -0.56
N ARG A 7 -8.68 -17.56 -1.85
CA ARG A 7 -7.40 -17.94 -2.46
C ARG A 7 -6.65 -16.66 -2.82
N LEU A 8 -5.48 -16.45 -2.20
CA LEU A 8 -4.61 -15.30 -2.44
C LEU A 8 -3.29 -15.76 -3.04
N ARG A 9 -2.79 -15.02 -4.02
CA ARG A 9 -1.39 -15.10 -4.40
C ARG A 9 -0.58 -14.30 -3.40
N VAL A 10 0.36 -14.95 -2.76
CA VAL A 10 1.24 -14.37 -1.74
C VAL A 10 2.67 -14.46 -2.24
N ALA A 11 3.44 -13.42 -2.01
CA ALA A 11 4.88 -13.42 -2.16
C ALA A 11 5.53 -13.22 -0.79
N ASP A 12 6.58 -13.96 -0.56
CA ASP A 12 7.45 -13.90 0.62
C ASP A 12 8.89 -13.81 0.08
N TRP A 13 9.34 -12.58 -0.12
CA TRP A 13 10.67 -12.30 -0.61
C TRP A 13 11.64 -12.22 0.54
N LYS A 14 12.70 -12.98 0.44
CA LYS A 14 13.88 -12.87 1.30
C LYS A 14 14.96 -12.17 0.50
N GLY A 15 15.31 -10.96 0.92
CA GLY A 15 16.37 -10.21 0.27
C GLY A 15 17.71 -10.95 0.34
N PRO A 16 18.65 -10.72 -0.60
CA PRO A 16 19.93 -11.43 -0.62
C PRO A 16 20.78 -11.18 0.62
N ASP A 17 20.60 -10.04 1.29
CA ASP A 17 21.31 -9.66 2.51
C ASP A 17 20.50 -9.94 3.78
N TRP A 18 19.32 -10.55 3.64
CA TRP A 18 18.50 -10.94 4.79
C TRP A 18 18.91 -12.34 5.26
N HIS A 19 19.13 -12.48 6.56
CA HIS A 19 19.47 -13.73 7.21
C HIS A 19 18.47 -14.02 8.34
N ASP A 20 18.08 -15.29 8.46
CA ASP A 20 17.14 -15.74 9.51
C ASP A 20 17.92 -15.94 10.82
N GLU A 21 18.20 -14.82 11.48
CA GLU A 21 18.96 -14.76 12.73
C GLU A 21 18.07 -14.24 13.86
N PRO A 22 18.38 -14.54 15.14
CA PRO A 22 17.58 -14.10 16.29
C PRO A 22 17.37 -12.57 16.37
N ASN A 23 18.29 -11.78 15.79
CA ASN A 23 18.24 -10.32 15.75
C ASN A 23 17.86 -9.77 14.37
N ALA A 24 17.38 -10.62 13.45
CA ALA A 24 16.96 -10.16 12.14
C ALA A 24 15.82 -9.11 12.28
N PRO A 25 15.81 -8.10 11.40
CA PRO A 25 14.67 -7.16 11.37
C PRO A 25 13.35 -7.91 11.16
N PRO A 26 12.26 -7.47 11.82
CA PRO A 26 10.94 -8.03 11.57
C PRO A 26 10.59 -7.99 10.08
N ALA A 27 9.82 -8.97 9.62
CA ALA A 27 9.34 -8.99 8.25
C ALA A 27 8.54 -7.72 7.95
N LEU A 28 8.76 -7.11 6.80
CA LEU A 28 7.98 -6.00 6.30
C LEU A 28 6.77 -6.54 5.53
N VAL A 29 5.57 -6.30 6.04
CA VAL A 29 4.34 -6.53 5.28
C VAL A 29 4.03 -5.28 4.46
N LEU A 30 3.96 -5.40 3.13
CA LEU A 30 3.71 -4.29 2.22
C LEU A 30 2.37 -4.48 1.50
N PHE A 31 1.41 -3.59 1.75
CA PHE A 31 0.13 -3.55 1.05
C PHE A 31 0.18 -2.59 -0.14
N THR A 32 -0.27 -3.08 -1.28
CA THR A 32 -0.22 -2.38 -2.57
C THR A 32 -1.38 -1.42 -2.76
N GLY A 33 -1.23 -0.48 -3.69
CA GLY A 33 -2.28 0.45 -4.09
C GLY A 33 -3.41 -0.20 -4.89
N LEU A 34 -4.42 0.60 -5.22
CA LEU A 34 -5.57 0.20 -6.04
C LEU A 34 -5.09 -0.39 -7.38
N GLY A 35 -5.54 -1.62 -7.69
CA GLY A 35 -5.18 -2.32 -8.94
C GLY A 35 -3.72 -2.76 -9.07
N MET A 36 -2.87 -2.49 -8.08
CA MET A 36 -1.45 -2.85 -8.14
C MET A 36 -1.24 -4.31 -7.77
N ASN A 37 -0.51 -5.03 -8.63
CA ASN A 37 -0.10 -6.41 -8.41
C ASN A 37 1.34 -6.52 -7.90
N LEU A 38 1.73 -7.71 -7.46
CA LEU A 38 3.04 -7.98 -6.85
C LEU A 38 4.21 -7.62 -7.76
N GLU A 39 4.09 -7.82 -9.07
CA GLU A 39 5.14 -7.48 -10.04
C GLU A 39 5.45 -5.98 -10.08
N MET A 40 4.46 -5.13 -9.81
CA MET A 40 4.65 -3.67 -9.82
C MET A 40 5.48 -3.18 -8.64
N ILE A 41 5.44 -3.86 -7.50
CA ILE A 41 6.20 -3.46 -6.30
C ILE A 41 7.56 -4.14 -6.19
N GLU A 42 7.87 -5.12 -7.06
CA GLU A 42 9.15 -5.82 -7.03
C GLU A 42 10.37 -4.88 -7.07
N PRO A 43 10.38 -3.77 -7.84
CA PRO A 43 11.49 -2.82 -7.82
C PRO A 43 11.73 -2.17 -6.45
N VAL A 44 10.67 -1.95 -5.67
CA VAL A 44 10.76 -1.42 -4.30
C VAL A 44 11.31 -2.51 -3.37
N VAL A 45 10.82 -3.74 -3.49
CA VAL A 45 11.30 -4.88 -2.71
C VAL A 45 12.80 -5.10 -2.95
N ARG A 46 13.24 -5.04 -4.20
CA ARG A 46 14.68 -5.16 -4.56
C ARG A 46 15.54 -4.01 -4.02
N ALA A 47 14.94 -2.87 -3.71
CA ALA A 47 15.63 -1.76 -3.06
C ALA A 47 15.81 -1.96 -1.54
N LEU A 48 15.31 -3.07 -0.98
CA LEU A 48 15.38 -3.45 0.43
C LEU A 48 16.04 -4.84 0.58
N PRO A 49 17.31 -5.01 0.14
CA PRO A 49 17.96 -6.32 0.08
C PRO A 49 18.15 -6.96 1.46
N GLU A 50 18.15 -6.16 2.52
CA GLU A 50 18.32 -6.58 3.92
C GLU A 50 17.00 -7.00 4.59
N ARG A 51 15.86 -6.98 3.86
CA ARG A 51 14.54 -7.24 4.44
C ARG A 51 13.89 -8.51 3.88
N ARG A 52 13.15 -9.19 4.76
CA ARG A 52 12.09 -10.10 4.33
C ARG A 52 10.84 -9.28 4.08
N VAL A 53 10.28 -9.35 2.88
CA VAL A 53 9.08 -8.60 2.50
C VAL A 53 7.96 -9.58 2.15
N ILE A 54 6.80 -9.40 2.78
CA ILE A 54 5.60 -10.21 2.53
C ILE A 54 4.53 -9.31 1.93
N SER A 55 3.93 -9.75 0.84
CA SER A 55 2.82 -9.06 0.21
C SER A 55 1.88 -10.05 -0.48
N PHE A 56 0.71 -9.60 -0.90
CA PHE A 56 -0.23 -10.41 -1.66
C PHE A 56 -1.01 -9.58 -2.68
N ASP A 57 -1.44 -10.23 -3.74
CA ASP A 57 -2.44 -9.67 -4.65
C ASP A 57 -3.81 -9.74 -3.97
N ALA A 58 -4.52 -8.61 -3.87
CA ALA A 58 -5.90 -8.60 -3.38
C ALA A 58 -6.81 -9.45 -4.30
N PRO A 59 -7.97 -9.95 -3.82
CA PRO A 59 -8.87 -10.72 -4.66
C PRO A 59 -9.29 -9.96 -5.92
N GLY A 60 -9.13 -10.60 -7.09
CA GLY A 60 -9.39 -10.00 -8.40
C GLY A 60 -8.28 -9.11 -8.94
N ILE A 61 -7.14 -9.03 -8.26
CA ILE A 61 -5.95 -8.28 -8.67
C ILE A 61 -4.82 -9.24 -9.01
N GLY A 62 -4.05 -8.91 -10.04
CA GLY A 62 -2.89 -9.69 -10.45
C GLY A 62 -3.24 -11.16 -10.73
N LYS A 63 -2.68 -12.08 -9.96
CA LYS A 63 -2.94 -13.53 -10.09
C LYS A 63 -3.80 -14.10 -8.96
N SER A 64 -4.39 -13.27 -8.10
CA SER A 64 -5.42 -13.68 -7.18
C SER A 64 -6.77 -13.79 -7.91
N PRO A 65 -7.51 -14.91 -7.77
CA PRO A 65 -8.83 -15.02 -8.36
C PRO A 65 -9.81 -14.03 -7.75
N ASP A 66 -10.88 -13.75 -8.46
CA ASP A 66 -11.99 -12.93 -7.98
C ASP A 66 -12.56 -13.45 -6.66
N ALA A 67 -12.97 -12.52 -5.81
CA ALA A 67 -13.79 -12.85 -4.66
C ALA A 67 -15.22 -13.20 -5.13
N PHE A 68 -15.81 -14.24 -4.55
CA PHE A 68 -17.21 -14.60 -4.83
C PHE A 68 -18.19 -13.49 -4.40
N LEU A 69 -17.90 -12.85 -3.27
CA LEU A 69 -18.64 -11.69 -2.75
C LEU A 69 -17.70 -10.52 -2.55
N PRO A 70 -18.19 -9.27 -2.62
CA PRO A 70 -17.41 -8.09 -2.24
C PRO A 70 -16.77 -8.28 -0.86
N TYR A 71 -15.54 -7.81 -0.72
CA TYR A 71 -14.84 -7.83 0.56
C TYR A 71 -14.79 -6.43 1.17
N THR A 72 -14.49 -6.37 2.45
CA THR A 72 -14.31 -5.13 3.21
C THR A 72 -12.86 -4.99 3.65
N ILE A 73 -12.41 -3.79 3.91
CA ILE A 73 -11.07 -3.52 4.48
C ILE A 73 -10.88 -4.29 5.80
N PRO A 74 -11.82 -4.26 6.79
CA PRO A 74 -11.70 -5.06 8.01
C PRO A 74 -11.62 -6.57 7.78
N GLY A 75 -12.39 -7.10 6.82
CA GLY A 75 -12.38 -8.52 6.49
C GLY A 75 -11.06 -8.95 5.82
N LEU A 76 -10.45 -8.09 5.03
CA LEU A 76 -9.15 -8.38 4.42
C LEU A 76 -8.01 -8.25 5.44
N ALA A 77 -8.10 -7.31 6.38
CA ALA A 77 -7.18 -7.20 7.49
C ALA A 77 -7.20 -8.45 8.39
N LEU A 78 -8.38 -9.00 8.69
CA LEU A 78 -8.52 -10.27 9.39
C LEU A 78 -7.87 -11.42 8.60
N ALA A 79 -8.14 -11.52 7.30
CA ALA A 79 -7.52 -12.54 6.45
C ALA A 79 -5.99 -12.43 6.45
N THR A 80 -5.45 -11.20 6.48
CA THR A 80 -4.00 -10.98 6.58
C THR A 80 -3.43 -11.48 7.91
N GLY A 81 -4.13 -11.28 9.03
CA GLY A 81 -3.71 -11.84 10.32
C GLY A 81 -3.57 -13.35 10.26
N LEU A 82 -4.60 -14.04 9.73
CA LEU A 82 -4.57 -15.49 9.52
C LEU A 82 -3.51 -15.96 8.50
N LEU A 83 -3.17 -15.11 7.53
CA LEU A 83 -2.06 -15.39 6.61
C LEU A 83 -0.73 -15.39 7.35
N LEU A 84 -0.48 -14.40 8.19
CA LEU A 84 0.74 -14.28 8.98
C LEU A 84 0.87 -15.44 10.01
N ASP A 85 -0.24 -15.89 10.61
CA ASP A 85 -0.26 -17.07 11.45
C ASP A 85 0.24 -18.31 10.70
N ARG A 86 -0.21 -18.51 9.46
CA ARG A 86 0.23 -19.63 8.60
C ARG A 86 1.69 -19.53 8.15
N LEU A 87 2.24 -18.34 8.12
CA LEU A 87 3.65 -18.09 7.81
C LEU A 87 4.53 -18.09 9.06
N SER A 88 3.94 -18.31 10.26
CA SER A 88 4.62 -18.23 11.56
C SER A 88 5.36 -16.90 11.75
N VAL A 89 4.67 -15.79 11.41
CA VAL A 89 5.21 -14.44 11.54
C VAL A 89 4.41 -13.69 12.60
N ASP A 90 4.99 -13.50 13.78
CA ASP A 90 4.31 -12.90 14.93
C ASP A 90 4.44 -11.39 14.99
N THR A 91 5.63 -10.87 14.75
CA THR A 91 5.91 -9.42 14.78
C THR A 91 6.32 -8.94 13.39
N ILE A 92 5.78 -7.80 12.99
CA ILE A 92 6.01 -7.21 11.66
C ILE A 92 6.27 -5.70 11.76
N ASP A 93 6.97 -5.21 10.75
CA ASP A 93 6.83 -3.85 10.28
C ASP A 93 5.75 -3.82 9.20
N LEU A 94 4.95 -2.77 9.15
CA LEU A 94 3.83 -2.69 8.24
C LEU A 94 3.93 -1.44 7.36
N ALA A 95 3.82 -1.60 6.06
CA ALA A 95 3.75 -0.49 5.12
C ALA A 95 2.50 -0.61 4.24
N GLY A 96 1.82 0.49 4.00
CA GLY A 96 0.69 0.55 3.07
C GLY A 96 0.80 1.73 2.13
N PHE A 97 0.63 1.47 0.84
CA PHE A 97 0.65 2.47 -0.20
C PHE A 97 -0.75 2.71 -0.75
N SER A 98 -1.20 3.98 -0.79
CA SER A 98 -2.48 4.38 -1.36
C SER A 98 -3.64 3.58 -0.75
N TRP A 99 -4.40 2.83 -1.54
CA TRP A 99 -5.43 1.89 -1.06
C TRP A 99 -4.90 0.93 0.01
N GLY A 100 -3.68 0.44 -0.17
CA GLY A 100 -3.01 -0.41 0.81
C GLY A 100 -2.75 0.28 2.14
N GLY A 101 -2.67 1.60 2.16
CA GLY A 101 -2.58 2.39 3.40
C GLY A 101 -3.86 2.31 4.23
N ALA A 102 -5.04 2.24 3.60
CA ALA A 102 -6.29 1.98 4.31
C ALA A 102 -6.27 0.58 4.97
N LEU A 103 -5.82 -0.44 4.23
CA LEU A 103 -5.67 -1.78 4.77
C LEU A 103 -4.64 -1.83 5.91
N ALA A 104 -3.54 -1.08 5.80
CA ALA A 104 -2.50 -1.02 6.84
C ALA A 104 -3.02 -0.37 8.13
N GLN A 105 -3.75 0.73 8.03
CA GLN A 105 -4.41 1.38 9.18
C GLN A 105 -5.37 0.42 9.88
N GLN A 106 -6.23 -0.26 9.13
CA GLN A 106 -7.17 -1.22 9.66
C GLN A 106 -6.47 -2.43 10.29
N PHE A 107 -5.44 -2.95 9.64
CA PHE A 107 -4.67 -4.06 10.15
C PHE A 107 -3.98 -3.69 11.47
N ALA A 108 -3.32 -2.54 11.53
CA ALA A 108 -2.66 -2.04 12.72
C ALA A 108 -3.65 -1.85 13.90
N PHE A 109 -4.87 -1.41 13.62
CA PHE A 109 -5.92 -1.30 14.64
C PHE A 109 -6.38 -2.66 15.16
N GLN A 110 -6.60 -3.64 14.29
CA GLN A 110 -7.10 -4.98 14.66
C GLN A 110 -6.03 -5.89 15.26
N ASN A 111 -4.75 -5.71 14.86
CA ASN A 111 -3.64 -6.61 15.20
C ASN A 111 -2.49 -5.85 15.85
N ARG A 112 -2.80 -4.86 16.67
CA ARG A 112 -1.84 -3.94 17.26
C ARG A 112 -0.61 -4.59 17.92
N PRO A 113 -0.72 -5.69 18.68
CA PRO A 113 0.43 -6.33 19.31
C PRO A 113 1.47 -6.86 18.32
N ARG A 114 1.07 -7.06 17.05
CA ARG A 114 1.95 -7.56 15.98
C ARG A 114 2.72 -6.48 15.25
N VAL A 115 2.22 -5.23 15.27
CA VAL A 115 2.78 -4.14 14.48
C VAL A 115 3.77 -3.34 15.31
N ARG A 116 5.06 -3.48 14.97
CA ARG A 116 6.14 -2.73 15.62
C ARG A 116 6.18 -1.29 15.14
N LYS A 117 6.11 -1.09 13.82
CA LYS A 117 6.12 0.22 13.15
C LYS A 117 5.17 0.21 11.95
N LEU A 118 4.58 1.37 11.69
CA LEU A 118 3.62 1.57 10.58
C LEU A 118 4.14 2.64 9.61
N VAL A 119 4.05 2.38 8.32
CA VAL A 119 4.36 3.34 7.25
C VAL A 119 3.13 3.53 6.37
N LEU A 120 2.69 4.76 6.22
CA LEU A 120 1.54 5.17 5.43
C LEU A 120 1.99 6.09 4.31
N ALA A 121 2.03 5.60 3.08
CA ALA A 121 2.52 6.34 1.92
C ALA A 121 1.40 6.64 0.91
N ALA A 122 1.28 7.90 0.46
CA ALA A 122 0.29 8.36 -0.51
C ALA A 122 -1.15 7.89 -0.19
N THR A 123 -1.56 7.96 1.07
CA THR A 123 -2.84 7.41 1.55
C THR A 123 -3.66 8.42 2.35
N SER A 124 -4.89 8.07 2.65
CA SER A 124 -5.83 8.90 3.38
C SER A 124 -6.64 8.09 4.41
N ALA A 125 -7.59 8.74 5.06
CA ALA A 125 -8.52 8.12 6.00
C ALA A 125 -9.74 7.44 5.33
N GLY A 126 -9.61 6.95 4.10
CA GLY A 126 -10.67 6.26 3.37
C GLY A 126 -11.75 7.22 2.83
N ALA A 127 -13.03 6.93 3.08
CA ALA A 127 -14.16 7.75 2.62
C ALA A 127 -14.10 9.23 3.04
N ALA A 128 -13.30 9.55 4.07
CA ALA A 128 -13.04 10.91 4.52
C ALA A 128 -11.86 11.58 3.81
N MET A 129 -11.40 11.02 2.70
CA MET A 129 -10.31 11.57 1.89
C MET A 129 -10.64 12.99 1.42
N LEU A 130 -9.70 13.92 1.60
CA LEU A 130 -9.73 15.22 0.93
C LEU A 130 -9.43 14.98 -0.56
N PRO A 131 -10.38 15.27 -1.46
CA PRO A 131 -10.26 14.86 -2.85
C PRO A 131 -9.11 15.56 -3.56
N GLY A 132 -8.43 14.85 -4.45
CA GLY A 132 -7.45 15.38 -5.37
C GLY A 132 -8.09 15.95 -6.64
N ASN A 133 -7.35 15.92 -7.73
CA ASN A 133 -7.81 16.44 -9.02
C ASN A 133 -9.02 15.65 -9.53
N PRO A 134 -10.20 16.29 -9.72
CA PRO A 134 -11.43 15.59 -10.08
C PRO A 134 -11.37 14.89 -11.44
N THR A 135 -10.61 15.44 -12.40
CA THR A 135 -10.42 14.81 -13.70
C THR A 135 -9.69 13.47 -13.58
N ILE A 136 -8.61 13.44 -12.77
CA ILE A 136 -7.84 12.20 -12.53
C ILE A 136 -8.68 11.20 -11.75
N LEU A 137 -9.39 11.66 -10.72
CA LEU A 137 -10.24 10.79 -9.91
C LEU A 137 -11.38 10.18 -10.74
N SER A 138 -12.00 10.93 -11.66
CA SER A 138 -13.04 10.40 -12.55
C SER A 138 -12.51 9.33 -13.50
N GLU A 139 -11.29 9.47 -13.99
CA GLU A 139 -10.64 8.46 -14.82
C GLU A 139 -10.31 7.19 -14.00
N LEU A 140 -9.89 7.33 -12.74
CA LEU A 140 -9.59 6.19 -11.87
C LEU A 140 -10.83 5.39 -11.46
N ILE A 141 -12.01 6.00 -11.42
CA ILE A 141 -13.25 5.30 -11.08
C ILE A 141 -13.76 4.44 -12.24
N ASP A 142 -13.39 4.74 -13.49
CA ASP A 142 -13.84 3.99 -14.67
C ASP A 142 -13.24 2.57 -14.68
N PRO A 143 -14.06 1.52 -14.51
CA PRO A 143 -13.56 0.13 -14.52
C PRO A 143 -13.08 -0.31 -15.89
N PHE A 144 -13.47 0.39 -16.97
CA PHE A 144 -13.10 0.05 -18.35
C PHE A 144 -11.78 0.69 -18.78
N GLN A 145 -11.18 1.57 -17.98
CA GLN A 145 -9.90 2.20 -18.30
C GLN A 145 -8.76 1.20 -18.55
N PHE A 146 -8.84 0.01 -17.94
CA PHE A 146 -7.84 -1.04 -18.10
C PHE A 146 -8.08 -1.94 -19.32
N MET A 147 -9.21 -1.80 -20.01
CA MET A 147 -9.51 -2.59 -21.20
C MET A 147 -8.80 -2.11 -22.46
N SER A 148 -8.16 -0.94 -22.44
CA SER A 148 -7.35 -0.42 -23.54
C SER A 148 -6.04 0.18 -23.05
N ALA A 149 -4.96 0.00 -23.85
CA ALA A 149 -3.62 0.49 -23.47
C ALA A 149 -3.47 2.04 -23.56
N ARG A 150 -4.38 2.74 -24.24
CA ARG A 150 -4.28 4.19 -24.45
C ARG A 150 -4.71 5.04 -23.26
N PRO A 151 -5.89 4.80 -22.64
CA PRO A 151 -6.26 5.50 -21.40
C PRO A 151 -5.25 5.28 -20.29
N LEU A 152 -4.79 4.04 -20.10
CA LEU A 152 -3.82 3.70 -19.07
C LEU A 152 -2.53 4.52 -19.17
N LYS A 153 -1.96 4.69 -20.36
CA LYS A 153 -0.75 5.51 -20.57
C LYS A 153 -0.97 6.98 -20.23
N LYS A 154 -2.14 7.53 -20.58
CA LYS A 154 -2.48 8.93 -20.27
C LYS A 154 -2.66 9.13 -18.77
N THR A 155 -3.44 8.27 -18.12
CA THR A 155 -3.67 8.32 -16.68
C THR A 155 -2.36 8.17 -15.91
N LEU A 156 -1.50 7.24 -16.30
CA LEU A 156 -0.19 7.06 -15.71
C LEU A 156 0.68 8.32 -15.82
N ALA A 157 0.72 8.96 -16.99
CA ALA A 157 1.47 10.21 -17.18
C ALA A 157 1.00 11.31 -16.23
N MET A 158 -0.30 11.36 -15.89
CA MET A 158 -0.85 12.33 -14.92
C MET A 158 -0.49 12.01 -13.48
N ILE A 159 -0.30 10.73 -13.12
CA ILE A 159 -0.01 10.30 -11.75
C ILE A 159 1.49 10.19 -11.45
N TYR A 160 2.34 10.31 -12.46
CA TYR A 160 3.80 10.22 -12.30
C TYR A 160 4.47 11.46 -11.69
N GLY A 161 3.79 12.62 -11.67
CA GLY A 161 4.44 13.90 -11.30
C GLY A 161 5.38 14.44 -12.39
N GLY A 162 5.96 15.61 -12.16
CA GLY A 162 6.75 16.37 -13.15
C GLY A 162 8.26 16.14 -13.13
N GLY A 163 8.79 15.36 -12.20
CA GLY A 163 10.23 15.21 -11.97
C GLY A 163 10.93 14.15 -12.82
N ALA A 164 12.25 14.02 -12.65
CA ALA A 164 13.01 12.90 -13.19
C ALA A 164 12.68 11.63 -12.39
N HIS A 165 12.38 10.54 -13.09
CA HIS A 165 11.88 9.32 -12.49
C HIS A 165 12.84 8.14 -12.63
N ASP A 166 12.83 7.25 -11.66
CA ASP A 166 13.35 5.90 -11.85
C ASP A 166 12.51 5.19 -12.94
N PRO A 167 13.14 4.43 -13.85
CA PRO A 167 12.40 3.70 -14.87
C PRO A 167 11.38 2.75 -14.25
N ILE A 168 10.12 2.88 -14.65
CA ILE A 168 9.06 1.96 -14.25
C ILE A 168 8.71 1.10 -15.45
N SER A 169 8.85 -0.22 -15.30
CA SER A 169 8.37 -1.17 -16.29
C SER A 169 6.92 -1.54 -15.95
N LEU A 170 5.99 -1.00 -16.71
CA LEU A 170 4.57 -1.38 -16.63
C LEU A 170 4.26 -2.68 -17.39
N ASN A 171 5.25 -3.25 -18.10
CA ASN A 171 5.08 -4.51 -18.83
C ASN A 171 4.77 -5.70 -17.90
N ALA A 172 5.06 -5.56 -16.61
CA ALA A 172 4.74 -6.55 -15.60
C ALA A 172 3.36 -6.35 -14.95
N ALA A 173 2.66 -5.25 -15.26
CA ALA A 173 1.34 -4.99 -14.71
C ALA A 173 0.31 -5.93 -15.33
N THR A 174 -0.30 -6.77 -14.52
CA THR A 174 -1.49 -7.53 -14.90
C THR A 174 -2.71 -6.68 -14.53
N PRO A 175 -3.54 -6.28 -15.51
CA PRO A 175 -4.74 -5.50 -15.23
C PRO A 175 -5.64 -6.21 -14.20
N PRO A 176 -6.30 -5.48 -13.30
CA PRO A 176 -7.32 -6.05 -12.44
C PRO A 176 -8.50 -6.56 -13.26
N THR A 177 -9.25 -7.53 -12.72
CA THR A 177 -10.56 -7.83 -13.28
C THR A 177 -11.52 -6.67 -13.01
N PRO A 178 -12.55 -6.43 -13.85
CA PRO A 178 -13.55 -5.40 -13.57
C PRO A 178 -14.24 -5.59 -12.21
N TRP A 179 -14.48 -6.85 -11.82
CA TRP A 179 -15.05 -7.19 -10.52
C TRP A 179 -14.08 -6.91 -9.36
N GLY A 180 -12.82 -7.32 -9.50
CA GLY A 180 -11.77 -7.04 -8.51
C GLY A 180 -11.57 -5.55 -8.29
N TRP A 181 -11.58 -4.76 -9.37
CA TRP A 181 -11.52 -3.31 -9.32
C TRP A 181 -12.72 -2.72 -8.56
N ALA A 182 -13.94 -3.12 -8.92
CA ALA A 182 -15.17 -2.67 -8.26
C ALA A 182 -15.18 -3.03 -6.77
N CYS A 183 -14.71 -4.23 -6.40
CA CYS A 183 -14.57 -4.65 -5.02
C CYS A 183 -13.57 -3.79 -4.24
N GLN A 184 -12.41 -3.46 -4.81
CA GLN A 184 -11.44 -2.58 -4.15
C GLN A 184 -11.99 -1.18 -3.94
N LEU A 185 -12.60 -0.58 -4.97
CA LEU A 185 -13.21 0.74 -4.87
C LEU A 185 -14.34 0.76 -3.83
N GLY A 186 -15.24 -0.23 -3.87
CA GLY A 186 -16.35 -0.35 -2.93
C GLY A 186 -15.87 -0.52 -1.48
N ALA A 187 -14.84 -1.35 -1.28
CA ALA A 187 -14.25 -1.55 0.05
C ALA A 187 -13.66 -0.25 0.62
N TYR A 188 -13.01 0.55 -0.24
CA TYR A 188 -12.44 1.84 0.16
C TYR A 188 -13.51 2.90 0.43
N ALA A 189 -14.50 3.02 -0.45
CA ALA A 189 -15.59 3.99 -0.33
C ALA A 189 -16.48 3.74 0.90
N ALA A 190 -16.57 2.49 1.35
CA ALA A 190 -17.38 2.09 2.52
C ALA A 190 -16.56 2.08 3.84
N TRP A 191 -15.31 2.59 3.85
CA TRP A 191 -14.44 2.51 5.01
C TRP A 191 -13.81 3.85 5.36
N THR A 192 -13.62 4.08 6.65
CA THR A 192 -12.83 5.21 7.16
C THR A 192 -12.10 4.85 8.45
N SER A 193 -10.89 5.39 8.62
CA SER A 193 -10.11 5.25 9.84
C SER A 193 -10.34 6.36 10.86
N LEU A 194 -11.05 7.44 10.50
CA LEU A 194 -11.21 8.61 11.37
C LEU A 194 -11.58 8.28 12.83
N PRO A 195 -12.52 7.35 13.10
CA PRO A 195 -12.93 7.07 14.48
C PRO A 195 -11.85 6.43 15.34
N PHE A 196 -10.84 5.79 14.74
CA PHE A 196 -9.83 5.05 15.49
C PHE A 196 -8.38 5.54 15.25
N LEU A 197 -8.14 6.51 14.36
CA LEU A 197 -6.81 7.10 14.18
C LEU A 197 -6.19 7.59 15.49
N PRO A 198 -6.90 8.30 16.37
CA PRO A 198 -6.35 8.74 17.65
C PRO A 198 -6.01 7.59 18.62
N LEU A 199 -6.50 6.39 18.33
CA LEU A 199 -6.26 5.18 19.13
C LEU A 199 -5.11 4.33 18.56
N LEU A 200 -4.60 4.65 17.37
CA LEU A 200 -3.48 3.97 16.71
C LEU A 200 -2.15 4.40 17.35
N ASN A 201 -1.86 3.86 18.52
CA ASN A 201 -0.66 4.15 19.26
C ASN A 201 0.53 3.25 18.80
N VAL A 202 0.88 3.35 17.53
CA VAL A 202 2.00 2.66 16.86
C VAL A 202 2.89 3.73 16.25
N PRO A 203 4.22 3.69 16.46
CA PRO A 203 5.13 4.61 15.78
C PRO A 203 4.89 4.59 14.27
N THR A 204 4.50 5.74 13.70
CA THR A 204 4.02 5.83 12.32
C THR A 204 4.82 6.83 11.50
N LEU A 205 5.30 6.41 10.33
CA LEU A 205 5.82 7.29 9.30
C LEU A 205 4.73 7.56 8.27
N VAL A 206 4.33 8.81 8.11
CA VAL A 206 3.44 9.26 7.05
C VAL A 206 4.28 9.88 5.95
N MET A 207 4.10 9.42 4.71
CA MET A 207 4.85 9.89 3.54
C MET A 207 3.91 10.40 2.46
N THR A 208 4.23 11.55 1.89
CA THR A 208 3.49 12.17 0.79
C THR A 208 4.45 12.78 -0.23
N ASP A 209 3.96 13.03 -1.43
CA ASP A 209 4.67 13.80 -2.45
C ASP A 209 3.85 15.06 -2.78
N GLU A 210 4.53 16.21 -2.90
CA GLU A 210 3.86 17.49 -3.13
C GLU A 210 3.12 17.56 -4.48
N ASP A 211 3.52 16.73 -5.43
CA ASP A 211 2.88 16.62 -6.74
C ASP A 211 1.80 15.52 -6.82
N ASP A 212 1.43 14.91 -5.69
CA ASP A 212 0.36 13.91 -5.67
C ASP A 212 -1.01 14.58 -5.90
N GLN A 213 -1.56 14.36 -7.08
CA GLN A 213 -2.86 14.90 -7.48
C GLN A 213 -4.03 13.95 -7.20
N ILE A 214 -3.77 12.75 -6.69
CA ILE A 214 -4.81 11.76 -6.33
C ILE A 214 -5.10 11.87 -4.83
N VAL A 215 -4.08 11.63 -4.02
CA VAL A 215 -4.15 11.75 -2.56
C VAL A 215 -3.27 12.92 -2.15
N THR A 216 -3.86 14.10 -2.15
CA THR A 216 -3.15 15.35 -1.89
C THR A 216 -2.41 15.35 -0.56
N PRO A 217 -1.30 16.14 -0.42
CA PRO A 217 -0.54 16.25 0.82
C PRO A 217 -1.38 16.59 2.05
N ALA A 218 -2.50 17.30 1.87
CA ALA A 218 -3.44 17.60 2.96
C ALA A 218 -4.00 16.34 3.65
N ASN A 219 -4.11 15.21 2.94
CA ASN A 219 -4.49 13.94 3.56
C ASN A 219 -3.40 13.41 4.50
N ALA A 220 -2.14 13.56 4.12
CA ALA A 220 -1.02 13.16 4.96
C ALA A 220 -0.92 14.06 6.21
N GLU A 221 -1.18 15.35 6.07
CA GLU A 221 -1.26 16.30 7.19
C GLU A 221 -2.38 15.91 8.16
N MET A 222 -3.56 15.56 7.65
CA MET A 222 -4.68 15.09 8.45
C MET A 222 -4.32 13.81 9.22
N LEU A 223 -3.71 12.83 8.54
CA LEU A 223 -3.25 11.59 9.20
C LEU A 223 -2.22 11.91 10.29
N HIS A 224 -1.22 12.75 9.98
CA HIS A 224 -0.18 13.14 10.94
C HIS A 224 -0.76 13.87 12.17
N THR A 225 -1.75 14.72 11.97
CA THR A 225 -2.41 15.45 13.06
C THR A 225 -3.22 14.54 13.97
N LEU A 226 -3.85 13.49 13.42
CA LEU A 226 -4.74 12.60 14.17
C LEU A 226 -4.02 11.40 14.79
N LEU A 227 -2.85 11.02 14.30
CA LEU A 227 -2.06 9.92 14.83
C LEU A 227 -1.25 10.38 16.06
N PRO A 228 -1.30 9.66 17.20
CA PRO A 228 -0.64 10.08 18.45
C PRO A 228 0.89 10.11 18.37
N ASP A 229 1.48 9.20 17.59
CA ASP A 229 2.94 9.07 17.44
C ASP A 229 3.26 8.92 15.94
N SER A 230 3.49 10.04 15.29
CA SER A 230 3.79 10.03 13.86
C SER A 230 4.82 11.07 13.45
N ARG A 231 5.53 10.75 12.37
CA ARG A 231 6.45 11.64 11.65
C ARG A 231 5.95 11.81 10.23
N LEU A 232 5.94 13.04 9.72
CA LEU A 232 5.58 13.34 8.33
C LEU A 232 6.83 13.60 7.51
N VAL A 233 6.96 12.89 6.39
CA VAL A 233 8.00 13.08 5.38
C VAL A 233 7.36 13.48 4.05
N ARG A 234 7.87 14.54 3.44
CA ARG A 234 7.41 15.06 2.15
C ARG A 234 8.49 14.87 1.11
N SER A 235 8.13 14.37 -0.04
CA SER A 235 8.94 14.34 -1.26
C SER A 235 8.36 15.29 -2.31
N ASN A 236 9.03 15.40 -3.43
CA ASN A 236 8.67 16.31 -4.51
C ASN A 236 9.05 15.68 -5.86
N GLY A 237 8.24 15.87 -6.88
CA GLY A 237 8.49 15.42 -8.25
C GLY A 237 8.23 13.94 -8.50
N GLY A 238 7.70 13.19 -7.54
CA GLY A 238 7.40 11.76 -7.68
C GLY A 238 5.94 11.46 -8.00
N GLY A 239 5.04 12.41 -7.71
CA GLY A 239 3.60 12.25 -7.87
C GLY A 239 3.02 11.15 -7.00
N HIS A 240 1.81 10.67 -7.35
CA HIS A 240 1.16 9.60 -6.57
C HIS A 240 2.00 8.32 -6.49
N LEU A 241 2.75 8.00 -7.53
CA LEU A 241 3.58 6.78 -7.57
C LEU A 241 5.01 6.99 -7.05
N PHE A 242 5.27 7.97 -6.18
CA PHE A 242 6.62 8.27 -5.67
C PHE A 242 7.33 7.05 -5.07
N MET A 243 6.60 6.09 -4.53
CA MET A 243 7.15 4.81 -4.10
C MET A 243 7.91 4.08 -5.23
N LEU A 244 7.48 4.25 -6.48
CA LEU A 244 8.10 3.64 -7.67
C LEU A 244 9.03 4.61 -8.39
N THR A 245 8.60 5.87 -8.57
CA THR A 245 9.32 6.90 -9.32
C THR A 245 10.54 7.42 -8.58
N ARG A 246 10.50 7.39 -7.24
CA ARG A 246 11.54 7.79 -6.30
C ARG A 246 11.92 6.65 -5.37
N ARG A 247 11.96 5.40 -5.90
CA ARG A 247 12.08 4.20 -5.08
C ARG A 247 13.30 4.17 -4.17
N ARG A 248 14.43 4.79 -4.59
CA ARG A 248 15.66 4.84 -3.77
C ARG A 248 15.46 5.75 -2.56
N GLU A 249 14.86 6.92 -2.77
CA GLU A 249 14.55 7.87 -1.71
C GLU A 249 13.49 7.29 -0.76
N PHE A 250 12.45 6.66 -1.33
CA PHE A 250 11.43 5.95 -0.57
C PHE A 250 12.03 4.84 0.31
N ALA A 251 12.87 3.98 -0.27
CA ALA A 251 13.52 2.89 0.46
C ALA A 251 14.48 3.42 1.53
N ALA A 252 15.18 4.54 1.29
CA ALA A 252 16.06 5.16 2.28
C ALA A 252 15.29 5.70 3.48
N ALA A 253 14.18 6.42 3.25
CA ALA A 253 13.32 6.93 4.31
C ALA A 253 12.66 5.78 5.11
N LEU A 254 12.29 4.71 4.41
CA LEU A 254 11.75 3.50 5.04
C LEU A 254 12.77 2.87 5.99
N ARG A 255 14.02 2.66 5.53
CA ARG A 255 15.12 2.13 6.37
C ARG A 255 15.36 3.01 7.57
N GLU A 256 15.58 4.31 7.33
CA GLU A 256 15.85 5.27 8.41
C GLU A 256 14.81 5.14 9.53
N PHE A 257 13.53 5.04 9.17
CA PHE A 257 12.47 4.92 10.16
C PHE A 257 12.42 3.53 10.80
N LEU A 258 12.48 2.46 10.01
CA LEU A 258 12.33 1.10 10.51
C LEU A 258 13.52 0.64 11.35
N ASP A 259 14.74 1.15 11.11
CA ASP A 259 15.94 0.77 11.81
C ASP A 259 16.20 1.57 13.11
N GLN A 260 15.46 2.65 13.32
CA GLN A 260 15.45 3.33 14.63
C GLN A 260 14.97 2.37 15.73
N ARG A 261 15.66 2.39 16.87
CA ARG A 261 15.29 1.58 18.05
C ARG A 261 14.11 2.16 18.79
#